data_2dd28ec3aefba8024c327b97bd6d8ddb
#
_entry.id   2dd28ec3aefba8024c327b97bd6d8ddb
#
_cell.length_a   1.000
_cell.length_b   1.000
_cell.length_c   1.000
_cell.angle_alpha   90.00
_cell.angle_beta   90.00
_cell.angle_gamma   90.00
#
_symmetry.space_group_name_H-M   'P 1'
#
loop_
_entity.id
_entity.type
_entity.pdbx_description
1 polymer ?
#
loop_
_entity_poly.entity_id
_entity_poly.type
_entity_poly.pdbx_seq_one_letter_code
_entity_poly.pdbx_strand_id
1 'polypeptide(L)'
;CSSTMIGIEANSLHYKFICRVIQEMYEEAFAQKRLKKQPSLKEFYRRLGDLVEAQTGEDKQITKEVYNSLSEYVDGSYDMFAFLSNISISRRLVAFGMKNVPENLWEPVMLTIMHYLDVQVDYNQENHKAIRLIVDEAQVVCKNKMSADRLLHAIITFRKYGGIVTMALQNLTRIAENPDLRDMFSNCEYKCFLNLKNQDARTLEEIQELSTDEFNSINNSSTGC
;
A
#
# COMPACT_ATOMS: atom_id res chain seq x y z
N CYS A 1 3.74 -8.98 3.73
CA CYS A 1 4.72 -7.92 4.07
C CYS A 1 6.16 -8.46 4.11
N SER A 2 6.44 -9.53 4.90
CA SER A 2 7.80 -10.10 4.99
C SER A 2 8.37 -10.56 3.65
N SER A 3 7.57 -11.23 2.81
CA SER A 3 7.99 -11.67 1.47
C SER A 3 8.34 -10.50 0.54
N THR A 4 7.60 -9.41 0.65
CA THR A 4 7.83 -8.19 -0.12
C THR A 4 9.09 -7.46 0.33
N MET A 5 9.35 -7.38 1.63
CA MET A 5 10.56 -6.77 2.18
C MET A 5 11.85 -7.40 1.61
N ILE A 6 11.83 -8.68 1.35
CA ILE A 6 12.98 -9.46 0.89
C ILE A 6 12.89 -9.90 -0.58
N GLY A 7 11.94 -9.34 -1.34
CA GLY A 7 11.81 -9.58 -2.78
C GLY A 7 11.46 -11.02 -3.19
N ILE A 8 10.78 -11.76 -2.31
CA ILE A 8 10.40 -13.16 -2.59
C ILE A 8 9.10 -13.21 -3.38
N GLU A 9 9.14 -13.89 -4.51
CA GLU A 9 7.98 -14.14 -5.37
C GLU A 9 6.93 -15.01 -4.68
N ALA A 10 5.64 -14.65 -4.90
CA ALA A 10 4.53 -15.46 -4.46
C ALA A 10 4.61 -16.88 -5.07
N ASN A 11 4.28 -17.89 -4.26
CA ASN A 11 4.38 -19.32 -4.59
C ASN A 11 5.79 -19.93 -4.67
N SER A 12 6.86 -19.17 -4.43
CA SER A 12 8.20 -19.73 -4.27
C SER A 12 8.30 -20.63 -3.05
N LEU A 13 9.35 -21.43 -2.98
CA LEU A 13 9.61 -22.31 -1.82
C LEU A 13 9.79 -21.49 -0.53
N HIS A 14 10.51 -20.36 -0.64
CA HIS A 14 10.71 -19.42 0.45
C HIS A 14 9.39 -18.79 0.93
N TYR A 15 8.50 -18.43 0.00
CA TYR A 15 7.17 -17.91 0.34
C TYR A 15 6.35 -18.92 1.14
N LYS A 16 6.29 -20.18 0.68
CA LYS A 16 5.58 -21.26 1.37
C LYS A 16 6.16 -21.51 2.76
N PHE A 17 7.48 -21.47 2.89
CA PHE A 17 8.18 -21.60 4.16
C PHE A 17 7.79 -20.47 5.12
N ILE A 18 7.85 -19.21 4.69
CA ILE A 18 7.45 -18.04 5.49
C ILE A 18 6.00 -18.19 5.97
N CYS A 19 5.07 -18.53 5.06
CA CYS A 19 3.66 -18.72 5.41
C CYS A 19 3.48 -19.82 6.49
N ARG A 20 4.17 -20.94 6.37
CA ARG A 20 4.13 -22.03 7.35
C ARG A 20 4.59 -21.57 8.72
N VAL A 21 5.76 -20.93 8.82
CA VAL A 21 6.30 -20.48 10.11
C VAL A 21 5.39 -19.43 10.75
N ILE A 22 4.86 -18.50 9.97
CA ILE A 22 3.90 -17.50 10.47
C ILE A 22 2.63 -18.18 10.98
N GLN A 23 2.09 -19.14 10.25
CA GLN A 23 0.91 -19.90 10.67
C GLN A 23 1.15 -20.61 12.01
N GLU A 24 2.26 -21.33 12.15
CA GLU A 24 2.66 -21.99 13.41
C GLU A 24 2.72 -20.99 14.58
N MET A 25 3.30 -19.81 14.38
CA MET A 25 3.38 -18.77 15.40
C MET A 25 1.99 -18.25 15.83
N TYR A 26 1.07 -18.09 14.88
CA TYR A 26 -0.31 -17.71 15.21
C TYR A 26 -1.07 -18.82 15.94
N GLU A 27 -0.92 -20.08 15.52
CA GLU A 27 -1.52 -21.24 16.20
C GLU A 27 -1.02 -21.36 17.65
N GLU A 28 0.29 -21.18 17.89
CA GLU A 28 0.87 -21.14 19.23
C GLU A 28 0.31 -19.96 20.06
N ALA A 29 0.19 -18.78 19.47
CA ALA A 29 -0.36 -17.61 20.15
C ALA A 29 -1.84 -17.79 20.53
N PHE A 30 -2.64 -18.42 19.65
CA PHE A 30 -4.04 -18.75 19.91
C PHE A 30 -4.17 -19.82 21.02
N ALA A 31 -3.36 -20.88 20.94
CA ALA A 31 -3.35 -21.95 21.95
C ALA A 31 -3.00 -21.41 23.36
N GLN A 32 -2.10 -20.44 23.44
CA GLN A 32 -1.70 -19.77 24.68
C GLN A 32 -2.65 -18.67 25.15
N LYS A 33 -3.79 -18.45 24.45
CA LYS A 33 -4.75 -17.36 24.72
C LYS A 33 -4.12 -15.96 24.69
N ARG A 34 -3.00 -15.80 23.96
CA ARG A 34 -2.32 -14.52 23.76
C ARG A 34 -3.01 -13.65 22.70
N LEU A 35 -4.32 -13.70 22.60
CA LEU A 35 -5.13 -12.98 21.60
C LEU A 35 -4.91 -11.46 21.58
N LYS A 36 -4.36 -10.89 22.66
CA LYS A 36 -4.10 -9.44 22.77
C LYS A 36 -2.74 -9.01 22.20
N LYS A 37 -1.85 -9.94 21.89
CA LYS A 37 -0.50 -9.64 21.38
C LYS A 37 -0.21 -10.50 20.15
N GLN A 38 -0.45 -9.90 18.99
CA GLN A 38 -0.09 -10.54 17.72
C GLN A 38 1.43 -10.71 17.61
N PRO A 39 1.91 -11.82 16.96
CA PRO A 39 3.33 -11.99 16.68
C PRO A 39 3.91 -10.81 15.90
N SER A 40 5.03 -10.27 16.35
CA SER A 40 5.75 -9.19 15.70
C SER A 40 6.79 -9.72 14.71
N LEU A 41 7.28 -8.84 13.81
CA LEU A 41 8.38 -9.19 12.91
C LEU A 41 9.63 -9.61 13.70
N LYS A 42 9.89 -9.00 14.85
CA LYS A 42 11.00 -9.36 15.73
C LYS A 42 10.86 -10.76 16.33
N GLU A 43 9.64 -11.17 16.69
CA GLU A 43 9.37 -12.54 17.18
C GLU A 43 9.52 -13.55 16.04
N PHE A 44 9.08 -13.23 14.83
CA PHE A 44 9.30 -14.05 13.64
C PHE A 44 10.78 -14.23 13.33
N TYR A 45 11.55 -13.13 13.33
CA TYR A 45 13.00 -13.17 13.09
C TYR A 45 13.73 -14.04 14.12
N ARG A 46 13.39 -13.91 15.40
CA ARG A 46 13.95 -14.78 16.44
C ARG A 46 13.62 -16.26 16.20
N ARG A 47 12.37 -16.57 15.82
CA ARG A 47 11.95 -17.95 15.49
C ARG A 47 12.75 -18.50 14.32
N LEU A 48 13.05 -17.69 13.31
CA LEU A 48 13.93 -18.11 12.21
C LEU A 48 15.35 -18.42 12.70
N GLY A 49 15.91 -17.62 13.61
CA GLY A 49 17.20 -17.88 14.22
C GLY A 49 17.25 -19.25 14.94
N ASP A 50 16.24 -19.53 15.76
CA ASP A 50 16.10 -20.84 16.45
C ASP A 50 16.02 -22.00 15.45
N LEU A 51 15.29 -21.82 14.33
CA LEU A 51 15.17 -22.82 13.26
C LEU A 51 16.48 -23.03 12.50
N VAL A 52 17.27 -21.98 12.26
CA VAL A 52 18.60 -22.10 11.62
C VAL A 52 19.53 -22.99 12.46
N GLU A 53 19.44 -22.93 13.79
CA GLU A 53 20.23 -23.77 14.68
C GLU A 53 19.73 -25.21 14.72
N ALA A 54 18.41 -25.42 14.69
CA ALA A 54 17.79 -26.74 14.85
C ALA A 54 17.75 -27.58 13.56
N GLN A 55 17.72 -26.94 12.39
CA GLN A 55 17.55 -27.61 11.10
C GLN A 55 18.88 -28.01 10.45
N THR A 56 18.79 -28.95 9.48
CA THR A 56 19.91 -29.41 8.65
C THR A 56 19.48 -29.52 7.18
N GLY A 57 20.45 -29.59 6.26
CA GLY A 57 20.16 -29.77 4.85
C GLY A 57 19.51 -28.55 4.17
N GLU A 58 18.63 -28.81 3.21
CA GLU A 58 18.00 -27.79 2.36
C GLU A 58 17.09 -26.82 3.16
N ASP A 59 16.36 -27.35 4.14
CA ASP A 59 15.49 -26.52 5.00
C ASP A 59 16.30 -25.48 5.77
N LYS A 60 17.48 -25.82 6.25
CA LYS A 60 18.41 -24.88 6.90
C LYS A 60 18.86 -23.78 5.94
N GLN A 61 19.14 -24.14 4.70
CA GLN A 61 19.56 -23.16 3.68
C GLN A 61 18.47 -22.12 3.43
N ILE A 62 17.24 -22.56 3.19
CA ILE A 62 16.07 -21.69 2.97
C ILE A 62 15.85 -20.78 4.19
N THR A 63 15.88 -21.36 5.39
CA THR A 63 15.69 -20.58 6.63
C THR A 63 16.76 -19.52 6.80
N LYS A 64 18.02 -19.85 6.52
CA LYS A 64 19.15 -18.94 6.63
C LYS A 64 19.08 -17.80 5.62
N GLU A 65 18.64 -18.08 4.39
CA GLU A 65 18.44 -17.05 3.37
C GLU A 65 17.36 -16.06 3.79
N VAL A 66 16.21 -16.54 4.25
CA VAL A 66 15.13 -15.69 4.78
C VAL A 66 15.59 -14.89 6.01
N TYR A 67 16.28 -15.54 6.95
CA TYR A 67 16.80 -14.90 8.15
C TYR A 67 17.76 -13.76 7.81
N ASN A 68 18.75 -14.00 6.96
CA ASN A 68 19.74 -13.00 6.56
C ASN A 68 19.08 -11.83 5.80
N SER A 69 18.12 -12.10 4.94
CA SER A 69 17.41 -11.07 4.17
C SER A 69 16.53 -10.16 5.04
N LEU A 70 16.08 -10.63 6.20
CA LEU A 70 15.29 -9.84 7.15
C LEU A 70 16.14 -9.05 8.16
N SER A 71 17.44 -9.31 8.25
CA SER A 71 18.31 -8.68 9.26
C SER A 71 18.27 -7.16 9.23
N GLU A 72 18.28 -6.56 8.04
CA GLU A 72 18.20 -5.10 7.85
C GLU A 72 16.90 -4.48 8.41
N TYR A 73 15.81 -5.25 8.43
CA TYR A 73 14.49 -4.80 8.90
C TYR A 73 14.25 -5.05 10.39
N VAL A 74 15.14 -5.79 11.08
CA VAL A 74 14.98 -6.13 12.49
C VAL A 74 16.10 -5.55 13.35
N ASP A 75 17.34 -5.75 12.93
CA ASP A 75 18.55 -5.33 13.66
C ASP A 75 19.37 -4.28 12.89
N GLY A 76 18.95 -3.93 11.65
CA GLY A 76 19.64 -2.99 10.77
C GLY A 76 19.00 -1.61 10.70
N SER A 77 19.28 -0.90 9.62
CA SER A 77 18.84 0.50 9.41
C SER A 77 17.34 0.69 9.25
N TYR A 78 16.59 -0.38 9.02
CA TYR A 78 15.15 -0.36 8.76
C TYR A 78 14.33 -1.01 9.89
N ASP A 79 14.83 -1.00 11.11
CA ASP A 79 14.23 -1.62 12.30
C ASP A 79 12.85 -1.07 12.66
N MET A 80 12.42 0.04 12.04
CA MET A 80 11.09 0.62 12.21
C MET A 80 9.94 -0.37 11.97
N PHE A 81 10.17 -1.42 11.16
CA PHE A 81 9.18 -2.47 10.90
C PHE A 81 9.15 -3.56 11.99
N ALA A 82 10.16 -3.63 12.85
CA ALA A 82 10.28 -4.65 13.90
C ALA A 82 9.40 -4.34 15.13
N PHE A 83 8.99 -3.09 15.29
CA PHE A 83 8.23 -2.64 16.44
C PHE A 83 6.72 -2.79 16.23
N LEU A 84 5.98 -2.85 17.34
CA LEU A 84 4.53 -2.77 17.30
C LEU A 84 4.09 -1.41 16.77
N SER A 85 2.99 -1.41 16.01
CA SER A 85 2.43 -0.18 15.48
C SER A 85 2.09 0.80 16.62
N ASN A 86 2.53 2.04 16.47
CA ASN A 86 2.18 3.17 17.34
C ASN A 86 1.07 4.05 16.74
N ILE A 87 0.50 3.65 15.60
CA ILE A 87 -0.59 4.37 14.95
C ILE A 87 -1.89 4.09 15.69
N SER A 88 -2.54 5.14 16.18
CA SER A 88 -3.83 5.00 16.87
C SER A 88 -4.98 4.95 15.87
N ILE A 89 -5.73 3.85 15.89
CA ILE A 89 -6.94 3.61 15.10
C ILE A 89 -8.06 4.63 15.45
N SER A 90 -8.05 5.19 16.66
CA SER A 90 -9.09 6.12 17.13
C SER A 90 -9.00 7.54 16.58
N ARG A 91 -7.94 7.88 15.84
CA ARG A 91 -7.75 9.22 15.29
C ARG A 91 -8.66 9.47 14.10
N ARG A 92 -9.33 10.64 14.09
CA ARG A 92 -10.20 11.06 12.97
C ARG A 92 -9.43 11.44 11.71
N LEU A 93 -8.19 11.88 11.85
CA LEU A 93 -7.30 12.27 10.77
C LEU A 93 -5.93 11.65 11.01
N VAL A 94 -5.44 10.93 10.01
CA VAL A 94 -4.10 10.36 9.99
C VAL A 94 -3.46 10.75 8.66
N ALA A 95 -2.24 11.28 8.68
CA ALA A 95 -1.48 11.63 7.49
C ALA A 95 -0.17 10.84 7.47
N PHE A 96 0.13 10.24 6.33
CA PHE A 96 1.36 9.51 6.07
C PHE A 96 2.26 10.34 5.15
N GLY A 97 3.36 10.86 5.69
CA GLY A 97 4.33 11.64 4.91
C GLY A 97 5.36 10.73 4.26
N MET A 98 5.33 10.61 2.93
CA MET A 98 6.24 9.74 2.17
C MET A 98 7.54 10.43 1.71
N LYS A 99 7.67 11.74 1.88
CA LYS A 99 8.79 12.54 1.34
C LYS A 99 10.18 12.05 1.74
N ASN A 100 10.33 11.56 2.97
CA ASN A 100 11.61 11.15 3.52
C ASN A 100 11.80 9.62 3.54
N VAL A 101 10.89 8.87 2.92
CA VAL A 101 11.00 7.42 2.82
C VAL A 101 11.95 7.07 1.67
N PRO A 102 13.04 6.32 1.91
CA PRO A 102 13.92 5.84 0.86
C PRO A 102 13.16 5.04 -0.20
N GLU A 103 13.58 5.12 -1.45
CA GLU A 103 12.83 4.53 -2.57
C GLU A 103 12.69 3.00 -2.43
N ASN A 104 13.71 2.32 -1.95
CA ASN A 104 13.68 0.87 -1.67
C ASN A 104 12.74 0.45 -0.54
N LEU A 105 12.27 1.39 0.29
CA LEU A 105 11.29 1.15 1.35
C LEU A 105 9.86 1.54 0.96
N TRP A 106 9.66 2.13 -0.21
CA TRP A 106 8.33 2.57 -0.63
C TRP A 106 7.31 1.43 -0.64
N GLU A 107 7.69 0.29 -1.19
CA GLU A 107 6.80 -0.86 -1.30
C GLU A 107 6.38 -1.43 0.06
N PRO A 108 7.29 -1.78 0.99
CA PRO A 108 6.88 -2.27 2.32
C PRO A 108 6.13 -1.22 3.14
N VAL A 109 6.45 0.08 3.01
CA VAL A 109 5.71 1.16 3.66
C VAL A 109 4.29 1.27 3.10
N MET A 110 4.14 1.27 1.78
CA MET A 110 2.83 1.32 1.14
C MET A 110 1.95 0.12 1.50
N LEU A 111 2.52 -1.09 1.55
CA LEU A 111 1.78 -2.27 2.01
C LEU A 111 1.31 -2.12 3.46
N THR A 112 2.15 -1.54 4.32
CA THR A 112 1.80 -1.29 5.72
C THR A 112 0.66 -0.28 5.83
N ILE A 113 0.72 0.82 5.05
CA ILE A 113 -0.34 1.84 4.99
C ILE A 113 -1.64 1.22 4.46
N MET A 114 -1.59 0.45 3.37
CA MET A 114 -2.78 -0.18 2.80
C MET A 114 -3.41 -1.19 3.76
N HIS A 115 -2.61 -2.00 4.44
CA HIS A 115 -3.12 -2.89 5.48
C HIS A 115 -3.80 -2.12 6.63
N TYR A 116 -3.19 -1.01 7.07
CA TYR A 116 -3.83 -0.14 8.07
C TYR A 116 -5.18 0.37 7.56
N LEU A 117 -5.27 0.78 6.29
CA LEU A 117 -6.51 1.26 5.69
C LEU A 117 -7.58 0.16 5.62
N ASP A 118 -7.21 -1.06 5.25
CA ASP A 118 -8.13 -2.21 5.22
C ASP A 118 -8.74 -2.45 6.61
N VAL A 119 -7.90 -2.49 7.66
CA VAL A 119 -8.37 -2.63 9.06
C VAL A 119 -9.29 -1.47 9.47
N GLN A 120 -9.00 -0.24 9.00
CA GLN A 120 -9.85 0.93 9.28
C GLN A 120 -11.20 0.86 8.56
N VAL A 121 -11.22 0.36 7.33
CA VAL A 121 -12.45 0.15 6.56
C VAL A 121 -13.35 -0.84 7.29
N ASP A 122 -12.80 -1.99 7.70
CA ASP A 122 -13.56 -3.02 8.42
C ASP A 122 -14.10 -2.49 9.75
N TYR A 123 -13.26 -1.84 10.54
CA TYR A 123 -13.68 -1.23 11.81
C TYR A 123 -14.77 -0.16 11.62
N ASN A 124 -14.62 0.69 10.60
CA ASN A 124 -15.59 1.75 10.35
C ASN A 124 -16.91 1.18 9.79
N GLN A 125 -16.88 0.13 8.98
CA GLN A 125 -18.06 -0.56 8.52
C GLN A 125 -18.89 -1.11 9.70
N GLU A 126 -18.26 -1.81 10.64
CA GLU A 126 -18.92 -2.33 11.84
C GLU A 126 -19.53 -1.21 12.71
N ASN A 127 -18.93 -0.03 12.70
CA ASN A 127 -19.37 1.13 13.48
C ASN A 127 -20.18 2.17 12.69
N HIS A 128 -20.61 1.85 11.45
CA HIS A 128 -21.37 2.72 10.54
C HIS A 128 -20.71 4.11 10.32
N LYS A 129 -19.38 4.14 10.20
CA LYS A 129 -18.59 5.35 9.97
C LYS A 129 -18.06 5.38 8.55
N ALA A 130 -18.18 6.53 7.90
CA ALA A 130 -17.52 6.75 6.61
C ALA A 130 -16.00 6.92 6.78
N ILE A 131 -15.25 6.46 5.77
CA ILE A 131 -13.81 6.68 5.67
C ILE A 131 -13.49 7.40 4.35
N ARG A 132 -12.53 8.33 4.39
CA ARG A 132 -12.01 8.98 3.19
C ARG A 132 -10.50 8.78 3.13
N LEU A 133 -10.04 8.19 2.03
CA LEU A 133 -8.64 8.14 1.64
C LEU A 133 -8.36 9.28 0.67
N ILE A 134 -7.39 10.13 1.00
CA ILE A 134 -6.92 11.20 0.11
C ILE A 134 -5.48 10.87 -0.26
N VAL A 135 -5.21 10.74 -1.56
CA VAL A 135 -3.88 10.47 -2.10
C VAL A 135 -3.44 11.68 -2.90
N ASP A 136 -2.52 12.44 -2.34
CA ASP A 136 -1.88 13.53 -3.04
C ASP A 136 -0.74 13.00 -3.92
N GLU A 137 -0.55 13.61 -5.08
CA GLU A 137 0.44 13.17 -6.08
C GLU A 137 0.33 11.66 -6.41
N ALA A 138 -0.87 11.18 -6.69
CA ALA A 138 -1.14 9.75 -6.93
C ALA A 138 -0.24 9.14 -8.02
N GLN A 139 0.24 9.94 -9.00
CA GLN A 139 1.20 9.51 -10.00
C GLN A 139 2.53 9.03 -9.41
N VAL A 140 2.90 9.49 -8.21
CA VAL A 140 4.13 9.04 -7.53
C VAL A 140 3.90 7.67 -6.89
N VAL A 141 2.75 7.47 -6.26
CA VAL A 141 2.35 6.17 -5.67
C VAL A 141 2.25 5.10 -6.76
N CYS A 142 1.75 5.45 -7.94
CA CYS A 142 1.54 4.53 -9.05
C CYS A 142 2.81 4.23 -9.89
N LYS A 143 3.98 4.73 -9.51
CA LYS A 143 5.25 4.28 -10.10
C LYS A 143 5.56 2.81 -9.79
N ASN A 144 5.15 2.34 -8.62
CA ASN A 144 5.28 0.95 -8.22
C ASN A 144 3.99 0.19 -8.54
N LYS A 145 4.09 -0.90 -9.30
CA LYS A 145 2.93 -1.68 -9.77
C LYS A 145 2.07 -2.20 -8.60
N MET A 146 2.68 -2.72 -7.55
CA MET A 146 1.95 -3.25 -6.40
C MET A 146 1.16 -2.14 -5.67
N SER A 147 1.75 -0.96 -5.53
CA SER A 147 1.07 0.20 -4.93
C SER A 147 -0.10 0.66 -5.80
N ALA A 148 0.08 0.66 -7.14
CA ALA A 148 -0.97 0.99 -8.09
C ALA A 148 -2.13 -0.01 -8.00
N ASP A 149 -1.86 -1.32 -8.04
CA ASP A 149 -2.89 -2.36 -7.93
C ASP A 149 -3.68 -2.25 -6.63
N ARG A 150 -3.01 -1.97 -5.51
CA ARG A 150 -3.66 -1.77 -4.21
C ARG A 150 -4.55 -0.53 -4.18
N LEU A 151 -4.07 0.57 -4.76
CA LEU A 151 -4.86 1.80 -4.85
C LEU A 151 -6.08 1.61 -5.76
N LEU A 152 -5.93 0.97 -6.91
CA LEU A 152 -7.04 0.61 -7.80
C LEU A 152 -8.05 -0.28 -7.06
N HIS A 153 -7.58 -1.29 -6.34
CA HIS A 153 -8.45 -2.13 -5.53
C HIS A 153 -9.23 -1.31 -4.49
N ALA A 154 -8.57 -0.36 -3.81
CA ALA A 154 -9.23 0.53 -2.86
C ALA A 154 -10.33 1.39 -3.52
N ILE A 155 -10.08 1.94 -4.73
CA ILE A 155 -11.06 2.72 -5.49
C ILE A 155 -12.32 1.88 -5.78
N ILE A 156 -12.13 0.63 -6.20
CA ILE A 156 -13.23 -0.26 -6.58
C ILE A 156 -14.00 -0.75 -5.35
N THR A 157 -13.32 -1.04 -4.25
CA THR A 157 -13.90 -1.75 -3.10
C THR A 157 -14.41 -0.83 -2.00
N PHE A 158 -13.72 0.28 -1.70
CA PHE A 158 -14.08 1.17 -0.58
C PHE A 158 -15.51 1.71 -0.69
N ARG A 159 -15.97 1.96 -1.92
CA ARG A 159 -17.36 2.40 -2.15
C ARG A 159 -18.40 1.44 -1.55
N LYS A 160 -18.14 0.13 -1.59
CA LYS A 160 -19.05 -0.88 -1.03
C LYS A 160 -19.15 -0.81 0.49
N TYR A 161 -18.15 -0.21 1.14
CA TYR A 161 -18.00 -0.12 2.59
C TYR A 161 -18.14 1.30 3.12
N GLY A 162 -18.78 2.20 2.33
CA GLY A 162 -18.96 3.60 2.72
C GLY A 162 -17.68 4.43 2.70
N GLY A 163 -16.66 3.94 1.97
CA GLY A 163 -15.40 4.64 1.79
C GLY A 163 -15.39 5.50 0.53
N ILE A 164 -14.65 6.61 0.58
CA ILE A 164 -14.43 7.52 -0.54
C ILE A 164 -12.93 7.62 -0.78
N VAL A 165 -12.50 7.40 -2.02
CA VAL A 165 -11.12 7.65 -2.45
C VAL A 165 -11.07 8.93 -3.27
N THR A 166 -10.16 9.81 -2.89
CA THR A 166 -9.90 11.07 -3.61
C THR A 166 -8.42 11.08 -4.02
N MET A 167 -8.15 11.29 -5.30
CA MET A 167 -6.80 11.38 -5.83
C MET A 167 -6.54 12.77 -6.38
N ALA A 168 -5.40 13.35 -6.07
CA ALA A 168 -4.89 14.55 -6.72
C ALA A 168 -3.73 14.17 -7.65
N LEU A 169 -3.75 14.71 -8.86
CA LEU A 169 -2.72 14.51 -9.88
C LEU A 169 -2.32 15.88 -10.45
N GLN A 170 -1.05 16.02 -10.74
CA GLN A 170 -0.51 17.29 -11.27
C GLN A 170 -0.34 17.28 -12.78
N ASN A 171 -0.34 16.11 -13.41
CA ASN A 171 -0.01 15.98 -14.83
C ASN A 171 -0.86 14.87 -15.48
N LEU A 172 -1.67 15.26 -16.47
CA LEU A 172 -2.55 14.34 -17.20
C LEU A 172 -1.80 13.45 -18.18
N THR A 173 -0.66 13.86 -18.69
CA THR A 173 0.18 13.02 -19.56
C THR A 173 0.56 11.72 -18.86
N ARG A 174 0.75 11.77 -17.54
CA ARG A 174 1.03 10.57 -16.73
C ARG A 174 -0.13 9.58 -16.72
N ILE A 175 -1.38 10.07 -16.81
CA ILE A 175 -2.56 9.19 -16.90
C ILE A 175 -2.58 8.52 -18.27
N ALA A 176 -2.30 9.26 -19.35
CA ALA A 176 -2.29 8.69 -20.69
C ALA A 176 -1.22 7.60 -20.89
N GLU A 177 -0.05 7.79 -20.28
CA GLU A 177 1.11 6.89 -20.40
C GLU A 177 1.04 5.66 -19.48
N ASN A 178 0.29 5.72 -18.38
CA ASN A 178 0.24 4.67 -17.37
C ASN A 178 -1.13 3.97 -17.36
N PRO A 179 -1.23 2.69 -17.77
CA PRO A 179 -2.49 1.95 -17.80
C PRO A 179 -3.21 1.91 -16.45
N ASP A 180 -2.47 1.76 -15.34
CA ASP A 180 -3.07 1.69 -14.00
C ASP A 180 -3.74 3.01 -13.62
N LEU A 181 -3.09 4.15 -13.92
CA LEU A 181 -3.69 5.47 -13.71
C LEU A 181 -4.90 5.71 -14.62
N ARG A 182 -4.86 5.20 -15.85
CA ARG A 182 -6.00 5.28 -16.76
C ARG A 182 -7.19 4.47 -16.24
N ASP A 183 -6.96 3.27 -15.73
CA ASP A 183 -8.00 2.45 -15.12
C ASP A 183 -8.59 3.12 -13.87
N MET A 184 -7.75 3.71 -13.01
CA MET A 184 -8.21 4.48 -11.86
C MET A 184 -9.04 5.67 -12.28
N PHE A 185 -8.59 6.44 -13.27
CA PHE A 185 -9.30 7.59 -13.82
C PHE A 185 -10.68 7.20 -14.38
N SER A 186 -10.75 6.07 -15.09
CA SER A 186 -12.00 5.56 -15.66
C SER A 186 -12.99 5.11 -14.57
N ASN A 187 -12.49 4.62 -13.43
CA ASN A 187 -13.32 4.21 -12.30
C ASN A 187 -13.71 5.36 -11.37
N CYS A 188 -13.19 6.58 -11.58
CA CYS A 188 -13.61 7.75 -10.83
C CYS A 188 -14.96 8.27 -11.33
N GLU A 189 -15.92 8.37 -10.43
CA GLU A 189 -17.28 8.87 -10.71
C GLU A 189 -17.31 10.40 -10.86
N TYR A 190 -16.48 11.09 -10.08
CA TYR A 190 -16.33 12.53 -10.13
C TYR A 190 -14.90 12.89 -10.53
N LYS A 191 -14.79 13.79 -11.53
CA LYS A 191 -13.54 14.31 -12.04
C LYS A 191 -13.59 15.83 -11.95
N CYS A 192 -12.61 16.42 -11.26
CA CYS A 192 -12.50 17.85 -11.11
C CYS A 192 -11.23 18.33 -11.83
N PHE A 193 -11.38 19.17 -12.81
CA PHE A 193 -10.28 19.78 -13.55
C PHE A 193 -10.14 21.24 -13.16
N LEU A 194 -8.96 21.60 -12.70
CA LEU A 194 -8.58 22.99 -12.50
C LEU A 194 -7.87 23.48 -13.76
N ASN A 195 -7.45 24.75 -13.79
CA ASN A 195 -6.74 25.32 -14.94
C ASN A 195 -5.64 24.37 -15.45
N LEU A 196 -5.79 23.91 -16.69
CA LEU A 196 -4.84 23.02 -17.36
C LEU A 196 -4.02 23.80 -18.38
N LYS A 197 -2.75 23.43 -18.51
CA LYS A 197 -1.92 23.91 -19.64
C LYS A 197 -2.42 23.27 -20.93
N ASN A 198 -2.22 23.97 -22.06
CA ASN A 198 -2.67 23.52 -23.38
C ASN A 198 -2.32 22.06 -23.71
N GLN A 199 -1.15 21.58 -23.28
CA GLN A 199 -0.74 20.21 -23.51
C GLN A 199 -1.59 19.21 -22.71
N ASP A 200 -1.83 19.50 -21.44
CA ASP A 200 -2.66 18.63 -20.57
C ASP A 200 -4.13 18.67 -21.00
N ALA A 201 -4.62 19.83 -21.48
CA ALA A 201 -5.98 19.94 -22.01
C ALA A 201 -6.18 19.07 -23.25
N ARG A 202 -5.20 19.01 -24.18
CA ARG A 202 -5.24 18.11 -25.34
C ARG A 202 -5.17 16.64 -24.93
N THR A 203 -4.32 16.30 -23.97
CA THR A 203 -4.24 14.94 -23.43
C THR A 203 -5.58 14.54 -22.78
N LEU A 204 -6.28 15.48 -22.15
CA LEU A 204 -7.60 15.21 -21.59
C LEU A 204 -8.63 14.86 -22.67
N GLU A 205 -8.61 15.52 -23.83
CA GLU A 205 -9.49 15.17 -24.97
C GLU A 205 -9.23 13.76 -25.49
N GLU A 206 -8.00 13.25 -25.39
CA GLU A 206 -7.65 11.89 -25.81
C GLU A 206 -8.18 10.81 -24.87
N ILE A 207 -8.33 11.12 -23.58
CA ILE A 207 -8.72 10.15 -22.54
C ILE A 207 -10.18 10.29 -22.11
N GLN A 208 -10.83 11.42 -22.45
CA GLN A 208 -12.23 11.67 -22.12
C GLN A 208 -12.84 12.59 -23.20
N GLU A 209 -14.04 12.21 -23.66
CA GLU A 209 -14.82 13.08 -24.54
C GLU A 209 -15.24 14.35 -23.79
N LEU A 210 -14.86 15.49 -24.33
CA LEU A 210 -15.22 16.83 -23.83
C LEU A 210 -15.97 17.59 -24.92
N SER A 211 -16.98 18.33 -24.53
CA SER A 211 -17.57 19.33 -25.39
C SER A 211 -16.63 20.54 -25.57
N THR A 212 -16.82 21.29 -26.66
CA THR A 212 -16.02 22.52 -26.93
C THR A 212 -16.11 23.52 -25.77
N ASP A 213 -17.27 23.62 -25.13
CA ASP A 213 -17.49 24.56 -24.03
C ASP A 213 -16.76 24.11 -22.75
N GLU A 214 -16.78 22.81 -22.45
CA GLU A 214 -16.02 22.25 -21.33
C GLU A 214 -14.51 22.43 -21.53
N PHE A 215 -14.00 22.11 -22.71
CA PHE A 215 -12.59 22.35 -23.07
C PHE A 215 -12.17 23.79 -22.86
N ASN A 216 -12.96 24.71 -23.40
CA ASN A 216 -12.69 26.15 -23.28
C ASN A 216 -12.74 26.64 -21.82
N SER A 217 -13.67 26.11 -21.02
CA SER A 217 -13.77 26.44 -19.61
C SER A 217 -12.53 26.01 -18.83
N ILE A 218 -12.05 24.77 -19.07
CA ILE A 218 -10.88 24.22 -18.39
C ILE A 218 -9.60 24.96 -18.81
N ASN A 219 -9.45 25.27 -20.09
CA ASN A 219 -8.23 25.87 -20.64
C ASN A 219 -8.11 27.38 -20.33
N ASN A 220 -9.23 28.09 -20.19
CA ASN A 220 -9.27 29.54 -20.00
C ASN A 220 -9.58 29.95 -18.54
N SER A 221 -9.75 29.02 -17.63
CA SER A 221 -9.97 29.34 -16.20
C SER A 221 -8.75 30.02 -15.59
N SER A 222 -8.97 30.98 -14.69
CA SER A 222 -7.87 31.63 -13.98
C SER A 222 -7.22 30.67 -12.96
N THR A 223 -5.93 30.89 -12.71
CA THR A 223 -5.20 30.06 -11.72
C THR A 223 -5.86 30.15 -10.35
N GLY A 224 -6.29 29.03 -9.79
CA GLY A 224 -6.92 28.95 -8.47
C GLY A 224 -8.44 29.13 -8.47
N CYS A 225 -9.07 29.14 -9.62
CA CYS A 225 -10.53 29.10 -9.78
C CYS A 225 -11.02 27.73 -10.17
#